data_8e8452b72bfa98f5896b2dea7463ded6
#
_entry.id   8e8452b72bfa98f5896b2dea7463ded6
#
_cell.length_a   1.000
_cell.length_b   1.000
_cell.length_c   1.000
_cell.angle_alpha   90.00
_cell.angle_beta   90.00
_cell.angle_gamma   90.00
#
_symmetry.space_group_name_H-M   'P 1'
#
loop_
_entity.id
_entity.type
_entity.pdbx_description
1 polymer ?
#
loop_
_entity_poly.entity_id
_entity_poly.type
_entity_poly.pdbx_seq_one_letter_code
_entity_poly.pdbx_strand_id
1 'polypeptide(L)'
;MLVPQTLHRLLGLGHQQRPRYHAKQPLPYDVVVVDEASMLDLQLATLLFEAIPANCRLILLGDAKQLASVDVGAVLADLQQVPALKHNHVQLVTSRRFNAEAKIGQFAGFIQHLSDVKPAEDILAAFEQQVASAQTLQSIQLHDNMSDLVQLEYLNDSLLHEPTAYYLQLMQGYVPYVNALKQYREQAASIDLAKVIQAFDDYRILVAIRFGKFGLDQINRFAEDWLTTQLMVVPVAGWYLGRPVMMTYNDYQLGLSNGDIGICFRHRTQSDQFEVYFPSLDKWVAANRLPKNIQTAFALTIHKSQGSEFKHTAIVFDASAEKILSQELIYTAITRAKNIVSLLVDRAAFLQSLTQRTARKSGLVKKLIMISF
;
A
#
# COMPACT_ATOMS: atom_id res chain seq x y z
N MET A 1 -4.79 -11.57 -26.05
CA MET A 1 -4.93 -11.34 -24.61
C MET A 1 -5.01 -9.84 -24.39
N LEU A 2 -6.04 -9.33 -23.70
CA LEU A 2 -6.15 -7.91 -23.39
C LEU A 2 -5.08 -7.57 -22.33
N VAL A 3 -4.27 -6.54 -22.58
CA VAL A 3 -3.24 -6.08 -21.64
C VAL A 3 -3.91 -5.11 -20.67
N PRO A 4 -3.82 -5.31 -19.35
CA PRO A 4 -4.35 -4.36 -18.37
C PRO A 4 -3.63 -3.02 -18.49
N GLN A 5 -4.36 -1.93 -18.29
CA GLN A 5 -3.83 -0.58 -18.37
C GLN A 5 -4.54 0.35 -17.38
N THR A 6 -3.91 1.46 -17.04
CA THR A 6 -4.53 2.47 -16.18
C THR A 6 -5.71 3.15 -16.89
N LEU A 7 -6.71 3.64 -16.14
CA LEU A 7 -7.82 4.41 -16.69
C LEU A 7 -7.35 5.66 -17.46
N HIS A 8 -6.30 6.31 -17.00
CA HIS A 8 -5.69 7.44 -17.71
C HIS A 8 -5.23 7.04 -19.12
N ARG A 9 -4.59 5.88 -19.24
CA ARG A 9 -4.16 5.36 -20.54
C ARG A 9 -5.32 4.89 -21.39
N LEU A 10 -6.30 4.21 -20.78
CA LEU A 10 -7.53 3.77 -21.46
C LEU A 10 -8.28 4.94 -22.08
N LEU A 11 -8.46 6.02 -21.32
CA LEU A 11 -9.14 7.22 -21.77
C LEU A 11 -8.30 8.12 -22.70
N GLY A 12 -7.00 7.80 -22.85
CA GLY A 12 -6.06 8.60 -23.62
C GLY A 12 -5.84 10.00 -23.03
N LEU A 13 -5.81 10.10 -21.69
CA LEU A 13 -5.53 11.35 -20.99
C LEU A 13 -4.05 11.72 -21.19
N GLY A 14 -3.81 12.78 -21.97
CA GLY A 14 -2.50 13.37 -22.17
C GLY A 14 -2.18 14.46 -21.13
N HIS A 15 -1.06 15.19 -21.34
CA HIS A 15 -0.62 16.28 -20.45
C HIS A 15 -1.65 17.39 -20.25
N GLN A 16 -2.59 17.56 -21.18
CA GLN A 16 -3.67 18.57 -21.09
C GLN A 16 -4.91 18.08 -20.36
N GLN A 17 -4.90 16.87 -19.77
CA GLN A 17 -6.04 16.22 -19.08
C GLN A 17 -7.33 16.12 -19.92
N ARG A 18 -7.24 16.30 -21.24
CA ARG A 18 -8.37 16.08 -22.14
C ARG A 18 -8.41 14.64 -22.60
N PRO A 19 -9.52 13.91 -22.35
CA PRO A 19 -9.62 12.52 -22.76
C PRO A 19 -9.74 12.42 -24.29
N ARG A 20 -9.09 11.39 -24.86
CA ARG A 20 -9.31 11.00 -26.26
C ARG A 20 -10.71 10.41 -26.45
N TYR A 21 -11.14 9.60 -25.48
CA TYR A 21 -12.46 8.97 -25.48
C TYR A 21 -13.40 9.74 -24.56
N HIS A 22 -14.59 10.06 -25.07
CA HIS A 22 -15.62 10.87 -24.41
C HIS A 22 -16.99 10.60 -25.06
N ALA A 23 -18.07 11.23 -24.64
CA ALA A 23 -19.43 10.97 -25.11
C ALA A 23 -19.61 11.02 -26.66
N LYS A 24 -18.82 11.84 -27.38
CA LYS A 24 -18.89 11.92 -28.87
C LYS A 24 -17.93 10.91 -29.54
N GLN A 25 -17.00 10.37 -28.83
CA GLN A 25 -16.04 9.37 -29.32
C GLN A 25 -15.86 8.30 -28.20
N PRO A 26 -16.84 7.38 -28.04
CA PRO A 26 -16.84 6.43 -26.96
C PRO A 26 -15.75 5.37 -27.11
N LEU A 27 -15.47 4.65 -26.02
CA LEU A 27 -14.57 3.51 -25.98
C LEU A 27 -15.09 2.40 -26.92
N PRO A 28 -14.21 1.74 -27.69
CA PRO A 28 -14.60 0.68 -28.63
C PRO A 28 -14.68 -0.69 -27.95
N TYR A 29 -15.34 -0.77 -26.78
CA TYR A 29 -15.41 -2.01 -26.00
C TYR A 29 -16.86 -2.32 -25.60
N ASP A 30 -17.20 -3.62 -25.60
CA ASP A 30 -18.49 -4.13 -25.13
C ASP A 30 -18.49 -4.35 -23.61
N VAL A 31 -17.32 -4.54 -23.02
CA VAL A 31 -17.13 -4.75 -21.58
C VAL A 31 -15.91 -3.98 -21.11
N VAL A 32 -16.08 -3.21 -20.05
CA VAL A 32 -14.99 -2.53 -19.32
C VAL A 32 -14.99 -3.02 -17.89
N VAL A 33 -13.85 -3.55 -17.44
CA VAL A 33 -13.64 -3.98 -16.04
C VAL A 33 -12.64 -3.04 -15.40
N VAL A 34 -13.03 -2.43 -14.29
CA VAL A 34 -12.18 -1.56 -13.48
C VAL A 34 -11.88 -2.28 -12.18
N ASP A 35 -10.63 -2.62 -11.99
CA ASP A 35 -10.13 -3.17 -10.73
C ASP A 35 -9.66 -2.04 -9.80
N GLU A 36 -9.60 -2.31 -8.49
CA GLU A 36 -9.29 -1.32 -7.43
C GLU A 36 -10.18 -0.05 -7.52
N ALA A 37 -11.47 -0.23 -7.83
CA ALA A 37 -12.42 0.87 -8.02
C ALA A 37 -12.69 1.70 -6.75
N SER A 38 -12.25 1.26 -5.57
CA SER A 38 -12.20 2.07 -4.36
C SER A 38 -11.34 3.33 -4.53
N MET A 39 -10.33 3.29 -5.41
CA MET A 39 -9.43 4.40 -5.73
C MET A 39 -9.98 5.34 -6.81
N LEU A 40 -11.18 5.08 -7.34
CA LEU A 40 -11.78 5.88 -8.39
C LEU A 40 -12.35 7.18 -7.81
N ASP A 41 -11.74 8.32 -8.14
CA ASP A 41 -12.25 9.65 -7.79
C ASP A 41 -13.43 10.08 -8.67
N LEU A 42 -14.12 11.14 -8.27
CA LEU A 42 -15.31 11.61 -8.95
C LEU A 42 -15.01 12.14 -10.36
N GLN A 43 -13.86 12.80 -10.57
CA GLN A 43 -13.48 13.36 -11.87
C GLN A 43 -13.19 12.24 -12.87
N LEU A 44 -12.35 11.29 -12.48
CA LEU A 44 -11.98 10.17 -13.34
C LEU A 44 -13.18 9.26 -13.62
N ALA A 45 -14.06 9.06 -12.63
CA ALA A 45 -15.32 8.35 -12.82
C ALA A 45 -16.23 9.04 -13.84
N THR A 46 -16.35 10.35 -13.78
CA THR A 46 -17.14 11.13 -14.75
C THR A 46 -16.60 10.94 -16.17
N LEU A 47 -15.29 11.11 -16.36
CA LEU A 47 -14.65 10.91 -17.66
C LEU A 47 -14.84 9.48 -18.19
N LEU A 48 -14.76 8.47 -17.30
CA LEU A 48 -14.98 7.09 -17.66
C LEU A 48 -16.44 6.85 -18.09
N PHE A 49 -17.40 7.31 -17.30
CA PHE A 49 -18.83 7.11 -17.60
C PHE A 49 -19.27 7.83 -18.88
N GLU A 50 -18.73 9.00 -19.16
CA GLU A 50 -18.96 9.71 -20.43
C GLU A 50 -18.34 8.98 -21.64
N ALA A 51 -17.24 8.26 -21.44
CA ALA A 51 -16.56 7.52 -22.50
C ALA A 51 -17.16 6.14 -22.80
N ILE A 52 -17.98 5.58 -21.89
CA ILE A 52 -18.58 4.25 -22.06
C ILE A 52 -19.83 4.35 -22.94
N PRO A 53 -19.93 3.56 -24.05
CA PRO A 53 -21.15 3.52 -24.87
C PRO A 53 -22.31 2.86 -24.12
N ALA A 54 -23.54 3.22 -24.49
CA ALA A 54 -24.76 2.79 -23.78
C ALA A 54 -24.94 1.24 -23.72
N ASN A 55 -24.40 0.52 -24.70
CA ASN A 55 -24.45 -0.95 -24.76
C ASN A 55 -23.27 -1.65 -24.07
N CYS A 56 -22.31 -0.91 -23.55
CA CYS A 56 -21.16 -1.48 -22.86
C CYS A 56 -21.52 -1.89 -21.43
N ARG A 57 -21.05 -3.05 -21.01
CA ARG A 57 -21.14 -3.48 -19.61
C ARG A 57 -19.95 -2.96 -18.82
N LEU A 58 -20.20 -2.12 -17.80
CA LEU A 58 -19.21 -1.66 -16.86
C LEU A 58 -19.23 -2.56 -15.59
N ILE A 59 -18.08 -3.09 -15.20
CA ILE A 59 -17.88 -3.86 -13.98
C ILE A 59 -16.86 -3.15 -13.11
N LEU A 60 -17.27 -2.73 -11.91
CA LEU A 60 -16.39 -2.11 -10.92
C LEU A 60 -16.07 -3.14 -9.85
N LEU A 61 -14.79 -3.48 -9.71
CA LEU A 61 -14.27 -4.38 -8.68
C LEU A 61 -13.50 -3.55 -7.66
N GLY A 62 -13.75 -3.78 -6.36
CA GLY A 62 -13.05 -3.06 -5.30
C GLY A 62 -13.69 -3.28 -3.94
N ASP A 63 -13.02 -2.79 -2.92
CA ASP A 63 -13.46 -2.86 -1.53
C ASP A 63 -13.80 -1.45 -1.04
N ALA A 64 -15.09 -1.14 -0.90
CA ALA A 64 -15.58 0.16 -0.44
C ALA A 64 -15.20 0.50 1.01
N LYS A 65 -14.67 -0.46 1.78
CA LYS A 65 -14.18 -0.26 3.14
C LYS A 65 -12.70 0.14 3.18
N GLN A 66 -11.97 -0.03 2.06
CA GLN A 66 -10.61 0.49 1.93
C GLN A 66 -10.61 2.00 1.73
N LEU A 67 -9.41 2.59 1.88
CA LEU A 67 -9.20 3.99 1.58
C LEU A 67 -9.69 4.33 0.18
N ALA A 68 -10.54 5.34 0.11
CA ALA A 68 -10.92 5.92 -1.16
C ALA A 68 -9.75 6.73 -1.77
N SER A 69 -9.91 7.18 -3.01
CA SER A 69 -8.99 8.07 -3.71
C SER A 69 -8.54 9.25 -2.83
N VAL A 70 -7.33 9.76 -3.05
CA VAL A 70 -6.86 11.01 -2.41
C VAL A 70 -7.68 12.20 -2.89
N ASP A 71 -8.08 12.18 -4.15
CA ASP A 71 -8.95 13.21 -4.74
C ASP A 71 -10.42 13.07 -4.30
N VAL A 72 -11.24 14.07 -4.65
CA VAL A 72 -12.62 14.18 -4.17
C VAL A 72 -13.49 13.02 -4.63
N GLY A 73 -14.20 12.40 -3.67
CA GLY A 73 -15.19 11.37 -3.91
C GLY A 73 -14.79 9.98 -3.39
N ALA A 74 -15.81 9.15 -3.20
CA ALA A 74 -15.71 7.73 -2.87
C ALA A 74 -16.74 7.00 -3.74
N VAL A 75 -16.53 7.05 -5.04
CA VAL A 75 -17.53 6.67 -6.06
C VAL A 75 -18.08 5.27 -5.83
N LEU A 76 -17.21 4.28 -5.58
CA LEU A 76 -17.65 2.90 -5.33
C LEU A 76 -18.54 2.81 -4.09
N ALA A 77 -18.13 3.44 -2.98
CA ALA A 77 -18.89 3.46 -1.74
C ALA A 77 -20.21 4.23 -1.87
N ASP A 78 -20.19 5.33 -2.62
CA ASP A 78 -21.38 6.12 -2.91
C ASP A 78 -22.41 5.34 -3.74
N LEU A 79 -21.98 4.64 -4.80
CA LEU A 79 -22.83 3.81 -5.64
C LEU A 79 -23.51 2.67 -4.86
N GLN A 80 -22.82 2.08 -3.88
CA GLN A 80 -23.38 1.04 -3.02
C GLN A 80 -24.53 1.53 -2.11
N GLN A 81 -24.58 2.84 -1.83
CA GLN A 81 -25.62 3.45 -1.01
C GLN A 81 -26.89 3.82 -1.79
N VAL A 82 -26.87 3.73 -3.12
CA VAL A 82 -28.02 4.08 -3.97
C VAL A 82 -29.00 2.90 -4.04
N PRO A 83 -30.24 3.01 -3.50
CA PRO A 83 -31.18 1.90 -3.45
C PRO A 83 -31.52 1.31 -4.82
N ALA A 84 -31.65 2.16 -5.84
CA ALA A 84 -31.93 1.74 -7.22
C ALA A 84 -30.84 0.83 -7.81
N LEU A 85 -29.60 0.90 -7.33
CA LEU A 85 -28.46 0.09 -7.79
C LEU A 85 -28.26 -1.20 -6.99
N LYS A 86 -29.13 -1.50 -6.00
CA LYS A 86 -28.98 -2.67 -5.13
C LYS A 86 -28.92 -4.00 -5.90
N HIS A 87 -29.64 -4.13 -6.99
CA HIS A 87 -29.66 -5.33 -7.84
C HIS A 87 -28.40 -5.48 -8.71
N ASN A 88 -27.61 -4.40 -8.85
CA ASN A 88 -26.37 -4.39 -9.59
C ASN A 88 -25.15 -4.60 -8.70
N HIS A 89 -25.35 -4.76 -7.39
CA HIS A 89 -24.30 -4.93 -6.40
C HIS A 89 -24.21 -6.40 -5.96
N VAL A 90 -23.01 -6.97 -6.10
CA VAL A 90 -22.67 -8.29 -5.56
C VAL A 90 -21.55 -8.12 -4.55
N GLN A 91 -21.77 -8.58 -3.32
CA GLN A 91 -20.77 -8.57 -2.25
C GLN A 91 -20.14 -9.95 -2.13
N LEU A 92 -18.81 -10.02 -2.30
CA LEU A 92 -18.02 -11.21 -2.00
C LEU A 92 -17.73 -11.21 -0.49
N VAL A 93 -18.22 -12.22 0.22
CA VAL A 93 -18.11 -12.30 1.70
C VAL A 93 -16.95 -13.17 2.17
N THR A 94 -16.45 -14.07 1.31
CA THR A 94 -15.36 -14.99 1.67
C THR A 94 -14.03 -14.42 1.21
N SER A 95 -13.15 -14.09 2.14
CA SER A 95 -11.77 -13.76 1.84
C SER A 95 -10.99 -15.02 1.48
N ARG A 96 -10.21 -14.96 0.40
CA ARG A 96 -9.21 -15.99 0.07
C ARG A 96 -7.80 -15.61 0.53
N ARG A 97 -7.62 -14.35 0.96
CA ARG A 97 -6.32 -13.82 1.41
C ARG A 97 -6.01 -14.26 2.83
N PHE A 98 -7.01 -14.25 3.70
CA PHE A 98 -6.93 -14.71 5.09
C PHE A 98 -8.23 -15.40 5.50
N ASN A 99 -8.14 -16.35 6.41
CA ASN A 99 -9.32 -16.96 7.03
C ASN A 99 -9.97 -15.95 7.97
N ALA A 100 -11.31 -15.82 7.97
CA ALA A 100 -12.05 -14.95 8.88
C ALA A 100 -11.81 -15.29 10.37
N GLU A 101 -11.49 -16.54 10.68
CA GLU A 101 -11.14 -17.02 12.02
C GLU A 101 -9.68 -16.74 12.40
N ALA A 102 -8.81 -16.46 11.40
CA ALA A 102 -7.42 -16.10 11.63
C ALA A 102 -7.31 -14.67 12.17
N LYS A 103 -6.19 -14.32 12.82
CA LYS A 103 -6.01 -13.06 13.54
C LYS A 103 -6.17 -11.82 12.66
N ILE A 104 -5.70 -11.83 11.42
CA ILE A 104 -5.89 -10.71 10.48
C ILE A 104 -7.37 -10.58 10.10
N GLY A 105 -8.06 -11.70 9.88
CA GLY A 105 -9.51 -11.73 9.63
C GLY A 105 -10.31 -11.22 10.83
N GLN A 106 -9.95 -11.64 12.04
CA GLN A 106 -10.54 -11.12 13.27
C GLN A 106 -10.33 -9.62 13.42
N PHE A 107 -9.14 -9.10 13.08
CA PHE A 107 -8.86 -7.67 13.11
C PHE A 107 -9.74 -6.91 12.10
N ALA A 108 -9.80 -7.37 10.87
CA ALA A 108 -10.65 -6.77 9.85
C ALA A 108 -12.13 -6.77 10.27
N GLY A 109 -12.61 -7.88 10.83
CA GLY A 109 -13.95 -8.01 11.40
C GLY A 109 -14.17 -7.08 12.60
N PHE A 110 -13.20 -6.98 13.49
CA PHE A 110 -13.26 -6.08 14.65
C PHE A 110 -13.50 -4.63 14.22
N ILE A 111 -12.74 -4.10 13.26
CA ILE A 111 -12.94 -2.73 12.74
C ILE A 111 -14.35 -2.56 12.15
N GLN A 112 -14.84 -3.55 11.42
CA GLN A 112 -16.12 -3.47 10.73
C GLN A 112 -17.33 -3.48 11.67
N HIS A 113 -17.22 -4.15 12.82
CA HIS A 113 -18.29 -4.35 13.78
C HIS A 113 -18.17 -3.44 15.02
N LEU A 114 -17.21 -2.51 15.05
CA LEU A 114 -17.15 -1.49 16.06
C LEU A 114 -18.43 -0.64 16.00
N SER A 115 -19.32 -0.85 16.96
CA SER A 115 -20.50 0.01 17.13
C SER A 115 -20.05 1.33 17.79
N ASP A 116 -20.63 2.44 17.37
CA ASP A 116 -20.35 3.79 17.87
C ASP A 116 -20.70 3.99 19.38
N VAL A 117 -21.05 2.91 20.09
CA VAL A 117 -21.65 2.93 21.44
C VAL A 117 -20.70 2.46 22.55
N LYS A 118 -19.50 1.96 22.24
CA LYS A 118 -18.57 1.50 23.29
C LYS A 118 -17.70 2.66 23.81
N PRO A 119 -17.48 2.76 25.14
CA PRO A 119 -16.46 3.65 25.68
C PRO A 119 -15.09 3.38 25.05
N ALA A 120 -14.32 4.42 24.83
CA ALA A 120 -13.04 4.35 24.13
C ALA A 120 -12.04 3.35 24.75
N GLU A 121 -12.00 3.29 26.09
CA GLU A 121 -11.12 2.36 26.82
C GLU A 121 -11.52 0.91 26.61
N ASP A 122 -12.80 0.60 26.51
CA ASP A 122 -13.30 -0.75 26.26
C ASP A 122 -12.92 -1.26 24.86
N ILE A 123 -12.77 -0.35 23.87
CA ILE A 123 -12.39 -0.72 22.51
C ILE A 123 -10.95 -1.24 22.48
N LEU A 124 -10.01 -0.54 23.11
CA LEU A 124 -8.61 -0.98 23.14
C LEU A 124 -8.45 -2.26 23.94
N ALA A 125 -9.08 -2.36 25.11
CA ALA A 125 -9.04 -3.58 25.92
C ALA A 125 -9.62 -4.79 25.17
N ALA A 126 -10.74 -4.60 24.46
CA ALA A 126 -11.32 -5.64 23.62
C ALA A 126 -10.40 -6.03 22.46
N PHE A 127 -9.74 -5.06 21.81
CA PHE A 127 -8.76 -5.33 20.77
C PHE A 127 -7.56 -6.14 21.28
N GLU A 128 -6.97 -5.71 22.40
CA GLU A 128 -5.85 -6.38 23.04
C GLU A 128 -6.18 -7.83 23.43
N GLN A 129 -7.38 -8.07 23.91
CA GLN A 129 -7.84 -9.39 24.33
C GLN A 129 -8.20 -10.31 23.16
N GLN A 130 -8.91 -9.79 22.15
CA GLN A 130 -9.50 -10.61 21.08
C GLN A 130 -8.57 -10.78 19.87
N VAL A 131 -7.83 -9.73 19.51
CA VAL A 131 -7.10 -9.64 18.25
C VAL A 131 -5.60 -9.75 18.47
N ALA A 132 -5.02 -8.96 19.37
CA ALA A 132 -3.57 -8.95 19.58
C ALA A 132 -3.08 -10.31 20.10
N SER A 133 -2.03 -10.82 19.48
CA SER A 133 -1.37 -12.07 19.87
C SER A 133 -0.20 -11.83 20.84
N ALA A 134 0.41 -10.63 20.78
CA ALA A 134 1.51 -10.20 21.63
C ALA A 134 1.45 -8.68 21.83
N GLN A 135 1.89 -8.21 22.99
CA GLN A 135 1.92 -6.77 23.36
C GLN A 135 3.29 -6.12 23.14
N THR A 136 4.18 -6.81 22.45
CA THR A 136 5.50 -6.31 22.01
C THR A 136 5.81 -6.85 20.63
N LEU A 137 6.52 -6.07 19.83
CA LEU A 137 6.99 -6.54 18.54
C LEU A 137 8.17 -7.49 18.72
N GLN A 138 7.99 -8.71 18.25
CA GLN A 138 9.02 -9.74 18.25
C GLN A 138 9.55 -9.95 16.84
N SER A 139 10.83 -10.27 16.72
CA SER A 139 11.39 -10.73 15.45
C SER A 139 10.81 -12.10 15.11
N ILE A 140 10.19 -12.19 13.91
CA ILE A 140 9.53 -13.42 13.47
C ILE A 140 10.22 -13.91 12.21
N GLN A 141 10.58 -15.18 12.21
CA GLN A 141 11.01 -15.87 11.01
C GLN A 141 9.78 -16.35 10.23
N LEU A 142 9.66 -15.87 9.00
CA LEU A 142 8.60 -16.30 8.09
C LEU A 142 8.87 -17.74 7.62
N HIS A 143 7.86 -18.58 7.71
CA HIS A 143 7.89 -19.94 7.16
C HIS A 143 6.53 -20.26 6.52
N ASP A 144 6.53 -21.21 5.61
CA ASP A 144 5.31 -21.65 4.97
C ASP A 144 4.37 -22.30 5.99
N ASN A 145 3.07 -22.09 5.84
CA ASN A 145 2.01 -22.58 6.72
C ASN A 145 1.99 -22.00 8.15
N MET A 146 2.65 -20.86 8.40
CA MET A 146 2.50 -20.20 9.70
C MET A 146 1.09 -19.65 9.87
N SER A 147 0.60 -19.70 11.11
CA SER A 147 -0.66 -19.05 11.47
C SER A 147 -0.53 -17.54 11.43
N ASP A 148 -1.63 -16.86 11.11
CA ASP A 148 -1.69 -15.41 11.15
C ASP A 148 -1.39 -14.88 12.55
N LEU A 149 -0.66 -13.77 12.61
CA LEU A 149 -0.22 -13.15 13.84
C LEU A 149 -0.47 -11.63 13.80
N VAL A 150 -0.98 -11.09 14.89
CA VAL A 150 -1.11 -9.64 15.10
C VAL A 150 -0.32 -9.28 16.36
N GLN A 151 0.75 -8.51 16.20
CA GLN A 151 1.54 -7.94 17.29
C GLN A 151 1.16 -6.49 17.50
N LEU A 152 1.09 -6.05 18.75
CA LEU A 152 0.80 -4.67 19.11
C LEU A 152 1.85 -4.19 20.11
N GLU A 153 2.48 -3.06 19.83
CA GLU A 153 3.32 -2.35 20.79
C GLU A 153 2.96 -0.88 20.76
N TYR A 154 2.71 -0.32 21.94
CA TYR A 154 2.47 1.10 22.07
C TYR A 154 3.78 1.88 22.18
N LEU A 155 3.85 2.98 21.47
CA LEU A 155 4.96 3.92 21.59
C LEU A 155 5.02 4.48 23.02
N ASN A 156 6.19 4.45 23.62
CA ASN A 156 6.42 4.99 24.96
C ASN A 156 6.93 6.42 24.84
N ASP A 157 6.27 7.37 25.49
CA ASP A 157 6.61 8.80 25.45
C ASP A 157 8.06 9.09 25.85
N SER A 158 8.62 8.32 26.80
CA SER A 158 10.00 8.47 27.23
C SER A 158 11.02 8.14 26.11
N LEU A 159 10.66 7.26 25.18
CA LEU A 159 11.50 6.85 24.05
C LEU A 159 11.25 7.66 22.78
N LEU A 160 10.22 8.50 22.76
CA LEU A 160 9.91 9.34 21.59
C LEU A 160 10.97 10.43 21.34
N HIS A 161 11.78 10.79 22.34
CA HIS A 161 12.88 11.73 22.16
C HIS A 161 14.02 11.13 21.32
N GLU A 162 14.30 9.82 21.48
CA GLU A 162 15.29 9.06 20.70
C GLU A 162 14.67 7.78 20.12
N PRO A 163 13.95 7.85 18.99
CA PRO A 163 13.19 6.72 18.46
C PRO A 163 14.06 5.64 17.80
N THR A 164 15.39 5.71 17.94
CA THR A 164 16.35 4.78 17.30
C THR A 164 16.05 3.32 17.63
N ALA A 165 15.66 3.01 18.88
CA ALA A 165 15.31 1.66 19.29
C ALA A 165 14.13 1.10 18.48
N TYR A 166 13.10 1.92 18.28
CA TYR A 166 11.94 1.54 17.46
C TYR A 166 12.30 1.37 15.99
N TYR A 167 13.17 2.24 15.46
CA TYR A 167 13.64 2.07 14.08
C TYR A 167 14.41 0.76 13.91
N LEU A 168 15.32 0.43 14.84
CA LEU A 168 16.04 -0.83 14.80
C LEU A 168 15.09 -2.03 14.89
N GLN A 169 14.04 -1.95 15.71
CA GLN A 169 13.01 -2.98 15.81
C GLN A 169 12.27 -3.15 14.46
N LEU A 170 11.89 -2.07 13.80
CA LEU A 170 11.30 -2.12 12.45
C LEU A 170 12.25 -2.74 11.42
N MET A 171 13.58 -2.46 11.53
CA MET A 171 14.57 -3.03 10.59
C MET A 171 14.75 -4.54 10.74
N GLN A 172 14.32 -5.16 11.85
CA GLN A 172 14.42 -6.62 12.03
C GLN A 172 13.70 -7.40 10.92
N GLY A 173 12.59 -6.86 10.39
CA GLY A 173 11.89 -7.48 9.26
C GLY A 173 12.70 -7.52 7.97
N TYR A 174 13.73 -6.67 7.83
CA TYR A 174 14.63 -6.65 6.67
C TYR A 174 15.93 -7.47 6.85
N VAL A 175 16.13 -8.13 8.00
CA VAL A 175 17.31 -8.99 8.21
C VAL A 175 17.40 -10.11 7.15
N PRO A 176 16.31 -10.81 6.77
CA PRO A 176 16.35 -11.80 5.69
C PRO A 176 16.80 -11.19 4.34
N TYR A 177 16.37 -9.96 4.04
CA TYR A 177 16.78 -9.25 2.84
C TYR A 177 18.29 -8.92 2.85
N VAL A 178 18.81 -8.42 3.97
CA VAL A 178 20.26 -8.18 4.14
C VAL A 178 21.06 -9.46 3.93
N ASN A 179 20.60 -10.58 4.49
CA ASN A 179 21.27 -11.87 4.35
C ASN A 179 21.28 -12.35 2.88
N ALA A 180 20.15 -12.19 2.19
CA ALA A 180 20.07 -12.50 0.76
C ALA A 180 21.02 -11.63 -0.08
N LEU A 181 21.14 -10.33 0.23
CA LEU A 181 22.08 -9.42 -0.46
C LEU A 181 23.56 -9.78 -0.17
N LYS A 182 23.90 -10.17 1.06
CA LYS A 182 25.24 -10.64 1.41
C LYS A 182 25.61 -11.90 0.61
N GLN A 183 24.72 -12.87 0.55
CA GLN A 183 24.88 -14.07 -0.26
C GLN A 183 25.03 -13.73 -1.76
N TYR A 184 24.18 -12.83 -2.28
CA TYR A 184 24.25 -12.35 -3.64
C TYR A 184 25.61 -11.73 -3.96
N ARG A 185 26.20 -10.95 -3.07
CA ARG A 185 27.52 -10.34 -3.25
C ARG A 185 28.67 -11.35 -3.28
N GLU A 186 28.59 -12.40 -2.45
CA GLU A 186 29.65 -13.39 -2.30
C GLU A 186 29.70 -14.41 -3.44
N GLN A 187 28.59 -14.73 -4.05
CA GLN A 187 28.46 -15.84 -5.00
C GLN A 187 28.03 -15.39 -6.41
N ALA A 188 28.50 -14.29 -6.89
CA ALA A 188 28.07 -13.50 -8.06
C ALA A 188 27.72 -14.26 -9.38
N ALA A 189 27.96 -15.56 -9.49
CA ALA A 189 27.72 -16.34 -10.72
C ALA A 189 26.54 -17.32 -10.66
N SER A 190 25.96 -17.60 -9.49
CA SER A 190 24.95 -18.67 -9.34
C SER A 190 23.73 -18.30 -8.52
N ILE A 191 23.56 -17.02 -8.16
CA ILE A 191 22.49 -16.65 -7.23
C ILE A 191 21.21 -16.31 -7.94
N ASP A 192 20.20 -16.90 -7.38
CA ASP A 192 18.81 -16.67 -7.67
C ASP A 192 18.41 -15.25 -7.20
N LEU A 193 18.40 -14.31 -8.15
CA LEU A 193 17.88 -12.96 -7.96
C LEU A 193 16.49 -12.98 -7.31
N ALA A 194 15.71 -14.03 -7.59
CA ALA A 194 14.39 -14.23 -7.04
C ALA A 194 14.39 -14.29 -5.50
N LYS A 195 15.45 -14.85 -4.89
CA LYS A 195 15.58 -14.89 -3.42
C LYS A 195 15.72 -13.49 -2.81
N VAL A 196 16.50 -12.62 -3.45
CA VAL A 196 16.68 -11.23 -2.99
C VAL A 196 15.34 -10.48 -3.12
N ILE A 197 14.67 -10.63 -4.24
CA ILE A 197 13.37 -10.00 -4.50
C ILE A 197 12.33 -10.50 -3.51
N GLN A 198 12.21 -11.82 -3.33
CA GLN A 198 11.27 -12.42 -2.41
C GLN A 198 11.51 -11.97 -0.96
N ALA A 199 12.76 -11.94 -0.51
CA ALA A 199 13.10 -11.49 0.84
C ALA A 199 12.76 -9.99 1.07
N PHE A 200 12.85 -9.18 0.02
CA PHE A 200 12.40 -7.78 0.07
C PHE A 200 10.87 -7.68 0.07
N ASP A 201 10.19 -8.44 -0.77
CA ASP A 201 8.73 -8.38 -0.93
C ASP A 201 7.98 -9.04 0.24
N ASP A 202 8.63 -9.94 0.98
CA ASP A 202 8.02 -10.60 2.15
C ASP A 202 7.71 -9.61 3.28
N TYR A 203 8.43 -8.50 3.41
CA TYR A 203 8.25 -7.53 4.48
C TYR A 203 8.09 -6.11 3.98
N ARG A 204 7.18 -5.34 4.59
CA ARG A 204 7.00 -3.92 4.27
C ARG A 204 6.61 -3.09 5.48
N ILE A 205 7.22 -1.91 5.62
CA ILE A 205 6.82 -0.91 6.60
C ILE A 205 5.80 0.03 5.97
N LEU A 206 4.65 0.19 6.62
CA LEU A 206 3.59 1.10 6.20
C LEU A 206 3.45 2.24 7.19
N VAL A 207 3.43 3.45 6.68
CA VAL A 207 3.31 4.68 7.46
C VAL A 207 2.07 5.47 7.05
N ALA A 208 1.51 6.21 8.00
CA ALA A 208 0.35 7.04 7.72
C ALA A 208 0.71 8.32 6.96
N ILE A 209 1.82 8.97 7.33
CA ILE A 209 2.23 10.30 6.86
C ILE A 209 3.63 10.30 6.25
N ARG A 210 3.92 11.38 5.50
CA ARG A 210 5.23 11.53 4.85
C ARG A 210 6.29 12.09 5.80
N PHE A 211 5.93 13.11 6.57
CA PHE A 211 6.85 13.87 7.44
C PHE A 211 6.61 13.51 8.91
N GLY A 212 7.64 13.73 9.75
CA GLY A 212 7.59 13.42 11.17
C GLY A 212 8.50 12.28 11.56
N LYS A 213 8.62 12.02 12.87
CA LYS A 213 9.52 10.98 13.41
C LYS A 213 9.21 9.60 12.85
N PHE A 214 7.93 9.24 12.76
CA PHE A 214 7.48 7.98 12.18
C PHE A 214 6.88 8.17 10.77
N GLY A 215 7.29 9.23 10.08
CA GLY A 215 6.92 9.49 8.69
C GLY A 215 7.83 8.77 7.69
N LEU A 216 7.36 8.70 6.45
CA LEU A 216 8.01 8.01 5.33
C LEU A 216 9.47 8.39 5.13
N ASP A 217 9.74 9.71 5.11
CA ASP A 217 11.06 10.22 4.77
C ASP A 217 12.10 9.87 5.85
N GLN A 218 11.70 9.93 7.12
CA GLN A 218 12.59 9.63 8.24
C GLN A 218 12.89 8.13 8.35
N ILE A 219 11.85 7.27 8.20
CA ILE A 219 12.04 5.82 8.26
C ILE A 219 12.87 5.33 7.07
N ASN A 220 12.62 5.83 5.86
CA ASN A 220 13.43 5.45 4.70
C ASN A 220 14.88 5.91 4.84
N ARG A 221 15.14 7.12 5.36
CA ARG A 221 16.52 7.60 5.62
C ARG A 221 17.24 6.68 6.60
N PHE A 222 16.60 6.34 7.72
CA PHE A 222 17.18 5.42 8.69
C PHE A 222 17.46 4.05 8.08
N ALA A 223 16.53 3.52 7.29
CA ALA A 223 16.69 2.23 6.62
C ALA A 223 17.85 2.23 5.60
N GLU A 224 18.08 3.33 4.88
CA GLU A 224 19.24 3.50 3.98
C GLU A 224 20.56 3.44 4.77
N ASP A 225 20.66 4.21 5.85
CA ASP A 225 21.87 4.25 6.70
C ASP A 225 22.10 2.89 7.35
N TRP A 226 21.04 2.25 7.84
CA TRP A 226 21.10 0.91 8.43
C TRP A 226 21.57 -0.14 7.41
N LEU A 227 20.96 -0.18 6.20
CA LEU A 227 21.33 -1.17 5.18
C LEU A 227 22.77 -0.99 4.72
N THR A 228 23.21 0.24 4.44
CA THR A 228 24.59 0.52 4.00
C THR A 228 25.60 0.12 5.07
N THR A 229 25.27 0.32 6.35
CA THR A 229 26.08 -0.16 7.49
C THR A 229 26.12 -1.69 7.54
N GLN A 230 24.98 -2.38 7.42
CA GLN A 230 24.90 -3.84 7.45
C GLN A 230 25.68 -4.51 6.30
N LEU A 231 25.72 -3.88 5.15
CA LEU A 231 26.42 -4.34 3.97
C LEU A 231 27.87 -3.82 3.89
N MET A 232 28.27 -2.90 4.78
CA MET A 232 29.57 -2.22 4.73
C MET A 232 29.85 -1.64 3.33
N VAL A 233 28.88 -0.90 2.77
CA VAL A 233 28.97 -0.25 1.46
C VAL A 233 28.86 1.25 1.59
N VAL A 234 29.56 1.97 0.72
CA VAL A 234 29.47 3.43 0.61
C VAL A 234 28.62 3.75 -0.62
N PRO A 235 27.59 4.58 -0.49
CA PRO A 235 26.80 5.04 -1.62
C PRO A 235 27.62 5.84 -2.62
N VAL A 236 27.42 5.60 -3.91
CA VAL A 236 28.04 6.37 -5.00
C VAL A 236 26.93 7.13 -5.73
N ALA A 237 26.96 8.45 -5.66
CA ALA A 237 25.88 9.31 -6.19
C ALA A 237 24.47 8.91 -5.71
N GLY A 238 24.37 8.43 -4.46
CA GLY A 238 23.13 7.97 -3.84
C GLY A 238 22.74 6.52 -4.22
N TRP A 239 23.51 5.82 -5.05
CA TRP A 239 23.25 4.44 -5.43
C TRP A 239 24.13 3.46 -4.64
N TYR A 240 23.54 2.35 -4.23
CA TYR A 240 24.22 1.27 -3.51
C TYR A 240 23.47 -0.06 -3.71
N LEU A 241 24.17 -1.16 -3.52
CA LEU A 241 23.59 -2.50 -3.62
C LEU A 241 22.42 -2.67 -2.65
N GLY A 242 21.29 -3.12 -3.16
CA GLY A 242 20.10 -3.39 -2.36
C GLY A 242 19.25 -2.16 -2.06
N ARG A 243 19.53 -0.99 -2.65
CA ARG A 243 18.63 0.17 -2.50
C ARG A 243 17.30 -0.11 -3.20
N PRO A 244 16.17 -0.24 -2.46
CA PRO A 244 14.86 -0.32 -3.11
C PRO A 244 14.40 1.08 -3.50
N VAL A 245 13.87 1.21 -4.68
CA VAL A 245 13.37 2.49 -5.20
C VAL A 245 11.99 2.34 -5.81
N MET A 246 11.18 3.40 -5.71
CA MET A 246 9.84 3.44 -6.28
C MET A 246 9.70 4.63 -7.23
N MET A 247 9.11 4.39 -8.39
CA MET A 247 8.73 5.42 -9.34
C MET A 247 7.59 6.27 -8.77
N THR A 248 7.72 7.60 -8.90
CA THR A 248 6.73 8.55 -8.39
C THR A 248 5.81 9.14 -9.46
N TYR A 249 6.09 8.84 -10.72
CA TYR A 249 5.29 9.22 -11.89
C TYR A 249 5.50 8.21 -13.03
N ASN A 250 4.66 8.30 -14.04
CA ASN A 250 4.78 7.46 -15.23
C ASN A 250 5.89 7.99 -16.16
N ASP A 251 6.88 7.16 -16.46
CA ASP A 251 7.90 7.43 -17.46
C ASP A 251 7.67 6.54 -18.68
N TYR A 252 7.06 7.10 -19.71
CA TYR A 252 6.72 6.35 -20.93
C TYR A 252 7.94 5.96 -21.77
N GLN A 253 9.05 6.69 -21.67
CA GLN A 253 10.29 6.36 -22.38
C GLN A 253 10.97 5.15 -21.74
N LEU A 254 10.97 5.11 -20.43
CA LEU A 254 11.47 3.96 -19.68
C LEU A 254 10.42 2.84 -19.58
N GLY A 255 9.15 3.09 -19.95
CA GLY A 255 8.07 2.12 -19.78
C GLY A 255 7.83 1.75 -18.32
N LEU A 256 8.08 2.70 -17.40
CA LEU A 256 7.87 2.57 -15.96
C LEU A 256 6.65 3.38 -15.54
N SER A 257 5.89 2.84 -14.60
CA SER A 257 4.68 3.45 -14.06
C SER A 257 4.88 3.95 -12.63
N ASN A 258 4.10 4.94 -12.23
CA ASN A 258 4.02 5.37 -10.84
C ASN A 258 3.68 4.18 -9.94
N GLY A 259 4.49 3.95 -8.91
CA GLY A 259 4.37 2.82 -8.00
C GLY A 259 5.25 1.61 -8.35
N ASP A 260 5.85 1.54 -9.55
CA ASP A 260 6.79 0.46 -9.86
C ASP A 260 7.98 0.50 -8.91
N ILE A 261 8.27 -0.63 -8.29
CA ILE A 261 9.38 -0.79 -7.33
C ILE A 261 10.48 -1.61 -7.99
N GLY A 262 11.71 -1.12 -7.87
CA GLY A 262 12.92 -1.81 -8.31
C GLY A 262 13.98 -1.87 -7.22
N ILE A 263 14.92 -2.79 -7.37
CA ILE A 263 16.05 -2.98 -6.46
C ILE A 263 17.33 -2.68 -7.21
N CYS A 264 18.21 -1.89 -6.58
CA CYS A 264 19.50 -1.50 -7.15
C CYS A 264 20.54 -2.59 -6.99
N PHE A 265 21.24 -2.91 -8.07
CA PHE A 265 22.34 -3.86 -8.13
C PHE A 265 23.57 -3.22 -8.78
N ARG A 266 24.74 -3.78 -8.55
CA ARG A 266 25.92 -3.42 -9.31
C ARG A 266 25.79 -3.92 -10.74
N HIS A 267 26.24 -3.14 -11.70
CA HIS A 267 26.26 -3.56 -13.12
C HIS A 267 27.16 -4.78 -13.30
N ARG A 268 26.71 -5.74 -14.09
CA ARG A 268 27.36 -7.07 -14.22
C ARG A 268 28.79 -7.01 -14.74
N THR A 269 29.09 -6.04 -15.59
CA THR A 269 30.40 -5.92 -16.27
C THR A 269 31.18 -4.65 -15.91
N GLN A 270 30.53 -3.67 -15.29
CA GLN A 270 31.09 -2.37 -14.92
C GLN A 270 30.89 -2.14 -13.43
N SER A 271 31.88 -2.48 -12.62
CA SER A 271 31.81 -2.52 -11.16
C SER A 271 31.51 -1.19 -10.48
N ASP A 272 31.74 -0.08 -11.17
CA ASP A 272 31.50 1.30 -10.72
C ASP A 272 30.10 1.82 -11.08
N GLN A 273 29.33 1.07 -11.87
CA GLN A 273 27.98 1.44 -12.30
C GLN A 273 26.92 0.63 -11.58
N PHE A 274 25.72 1.20 -11.55
CA PHE A 274 24.53 0.58 -10.96
C PHE A 274 23.40 0.48 -11.97
N GLU A 275 22.61 -0.57 -11.83
CA GLU A 275 21.36 -0.78 -12.55
C GLU A 275 20.27 -1.19 -11.57
N VAL A 276 19.03 -0.86 -11.89
CA VAL A 276 17.86 -1.19 -11.09
C VAL A 276 17.02 -2.22 -11.82
N TYR A 277 16.73 -3.30 -11.14
CA TYR A 277 15.84 -4.33 -11.63
C TYR A 277 14.41 -4.09 -11.12
N PHE A 278 13.45 -4.04 -12.02
CA PHE A 278 12.02 -3.90 -11.76
C PHE A 278 11.35 -5.26 -11.96
N PRO A 279 11.06 -6.01 -10.89
CA PRO A 279 10.56 -7.39 -10.99
C PRO A 279 9.21 -7.52 -11.68
N SER A 280 8.30 -6.57 -11.46
CA SER A 280 6.96 -6.55 -12.06
C SER A 280 6.97 -6.48 -13.58
N LEU A 281 8.07 -6.02 -14.19
CA LEU A 281 8.24 -5.82 -15.62
C LEU A 281 9.35 -6.69 -16.22
N ASP A 282 10.04 -7.48 -15.39
CA ASP A 282 11.26 -8.21 -15.73
C ASP A 282 12.27 -7.31 -16.47
N LYS A 283 12.56 -6.13 -15.90
CA LYS A 283 13.27 -5.08 -16.60
C LYS A 283 14.44 -4.50 -15.82
N TRP A 284 15.58 -4.38 -16.49
CA TRP A 284 16.76 -3.69 -16.00
C TRP A 284 16.84 -2.27 -16.58
N VAL A 285 17.15 -1.30 -15.74
CA VAL A 285 17.35 0.09 -16.14
C VAL A 285 18.60 0.63 -15.47
N ALA A 286 19.51 1.20 -16.27
CA ALA A 286 20.70 1.85 -15.72
C ALA A 286 20.31 2.96 -14.75
N ALA A 287 20.93 2.97 -13.57
CA ALA A 287 20.54 3.86 -12.47
C ALA A 287 20.63 5.36 -12.83
N ASN A 288 21.57 5.73 -13.70
CA ASN A 288 21.74 7.10 -14.20
C ASN A 288 20.63 7.56 -15.17
N ARG A 289 19.80 6.63 -15.68
CA ARG A 289 18.64 6.96 -16.53
C ARG A 289 17.37 7.19 -15.71
N LEU A 290 17.37 6.77 -14.45
CA LEU A 290 16.22 6.95 -13.58
C LEU A 290 16.08 8.42 -13.16
N PRO A 291 14.85 8.88 -12.90
CA PRO A 291 14.59 10.26 -12.52
C PRO A 291 15.22 10.60 -11.16
N LYS A 292 15.67 11.85 -10.99
CA LYS A 292 16.30 12.33 -9.74
C LYS A 292 15.37 12.28 -8.53
N ASN A 293 14.06 12.32 -8.75
CA ASN A 293 13.03 12.28 -7.70
C ASN A 293 12.49 10.88 -7.41
N ILE A 294 13.20 9.83 -7.85
CA ILE A 294 12.88 8.45 -7.44
C ILE A 294 12.99 8.33 -5.92
N GLN A 295 12.02 7.64 -5.30
CA GLN A 295 11.96 7.53 -3.84
C GLN A 295 12.50 6.19 -3.36
N THR A 296 13.15 6.20 -2.21
CA THR A 296 13.50 4.94 -1.49
C THR A 296 12.23 4.27 -0.96
N ALA A 297 12.19 2.94 -0.99
CA ALA A 297 10.96 2.16 -0.81
C ALA A 297 11.05 1.05 0.27
N PHE A 298 11.82 1.23 1.34
CA PHE A 298 11.73 0.37 2.52
C PHE A 298 10.39 0.57 3.23
N ALA A 299 10.00 1.81 3.41
CA ALA A 299 8.67 2.16 3.88
C ALA A 299 7.85 2.74 2.73
N LEU A 300 6.54 2.53 2.79
CA LEU A 300 5.54 3.11 1.90
C LEU A 300 4.47 3.81 2.73
N THR A 301 3.83 4.83 2.18
CA THR A 301 2.57 5.28 2.77
C THR A 301 1.49 4.24 2.55
N ILE A 302 0.54 4.13 3.49
CA ILE A 302 -0.61 3.21 3.37
C ILE A 302 -1.34 3.42 2.04
N HIS A 303 -1.50 4.66 1.58
CA HIS A 303 -2.09 4.97 0.26
C HIS A 303 -1.30 4.35 -0.89
N LYS A 304 0.04 4.41 -0.85
CA LYS A 304 0.90 3.86 -1.91
C LYS A 304 1.01 2.34 -1.89
N SER A 305 0.60 1.71 -0.80
CA SER A 305 0.56 0.24 -0.69
C SER A 305 -0.73 -0.38 -1.23
N GLN A 306 -1.74 0.43 -1.63
CA GLN A 306 -2.96 -0.09 -2.25
C GLN A 306 -2.61 -0.92 -3.48
N GLY A 307 -3.30 -2.04 -3.68
CA GLY A 307 -2.99 -3.01 -4.74
C GLY A 307 -1.81 -3.94 -4.45
N SER A 308 -0.99 -3.68 -3.41
CA SER A 308 0.14 -4.53 -3.02
C SER A 308 -0.21 -5.47 -1.87
N GLU A 309 0.57 -6.55 -1.72
CA GLU A 309 0.44 -7.53 -0.63
C GLU A 309 1.82 -7.99 -0.16
N PHE A 310 1.96 -8.19 1.15
CA PHE A 310 3.20 -8.60 1.80
C PHE A 310 2.92 -9.75 2.77
N LYS A 311 3.88 -10.64 3.01
CA LYS A 311 3.71 -11.67 4.05
C LYS A 311 3.65 -11.04 5.43
N HIS A 312 4.50 -10.06 5.69
CA HIS A 312 4.56 -9.33 6.95
C HIS A 312 4.47 -7.82 6.70
N THR A 313 3.51 -7.18 7.32
CA THR A 313 3.33 -5.72 7.26
C THR A 313 3.54 -5.11 8.65
N ALA A 314 4.53 -4.24 8.78
CA ALA A 314 4.72 -3.41 9.98
C ALA A 314 4.04 -2.05 9.76
N ILE A 315 3.07 -1.71 10.59
CA ILE A 315 2.31 -0.46 10.52
C ILE A 315 2.79 0.44 11.64
N VAL A 316 3.24 1.65 11.31
CA VAL A 316 3.74 2.60 12.30
C VAL A 316 3.14 3.98 12.12
N PHE A 317 2.67 4.57 13.21
CA PHE A 317 2.24 5.97 13.29
C PHE A 317 2.19 6.47 14.73
N ASP A 318 2.37 7.77 14.87
CA ASP A 318 2.24 8.50 16.13
C ASP A 318 1.11 9.53 16.05
N ALA A 319 0.95 10.34 17.10
CA ALA A 319 -0.06 11.39 17.19
C ALA A 319 0.01 12.42 16.04
N SER A 320 1.18 12.57 15.37
CA SER A 320 1.30 13.51 14.24
C SER A 320 0.45 13.10 13.02
N ALA A 321 0.00 11.84 12.96
CA ALA A 321 -0.91 11.34 11.93
C ALA A 321 -2.40 11.59 12.20
N GLU A 322 -2.77 12.15 13.34
CA GLU A 322 -4.17 12.29 13.84
C GLU A 322 -5.17 12.72 12.75
N LYS A 323 -4.81 13.72 11.93
CA LYS A 323 -5.72 14.30 10.93
C LYS A 323 -6.17 13.36 9.83
N ILE A 324 -5.44 12.25 9.61
CA ILE A 324 -5.72 11.32 8.52
C ILE A 324 -6.08 9.91 9.01
N LEU A 325 -5.98 9.68 10.33
CA LEU A 325 -6.32 8.39 10.91
C LEU A 325 -7.81 8.11 10.78
N SER A 326 -8.15 6.94 10.29
CA SER A 326 -9.53 6.47 10.13
C SER A 326 -9.61 4.95 10.07
N GLN A 327 -10.82 4.41 10.22
CA GLN A 327 -11.09 2.97 10.06
C GLN A 327 -10.65 2.47 8.68
N GLU A 328 -10.88 3.24 7.62
CA GLU A 328 -10.51 2.90 6.27
C GLU A 328 -8.99 2.86 6.10
N LEU A 329 -8.26 3.77 6.77
CA LEU A 329 -6.80 3.79 6.74
C LEU A 329 -6.22 2.53 7.37
N ILE A 330 -6.61 2.23 8.62
CA ILE A 330 -6.08 1.05 9.31
C ILE A 330 -6.54 -0.25 8.65
N TYR A 331 -7.80 -0.32 8.20
CA TYR A 331 -8.31 -1.46 7.45
C TYR A 331 -7.50 -1.72 6.17
N THR A 332 -7.19 -0.66 5.41
CA THR A 332 -6.35 -0.78 4.21
C THR A 332 -4.97 -1.30 4.57
N ALA A 333 -4.35 -0.78 5.63
CA ALA A 333 -3.01 -1.19 6.04
C ALA A 333 -2.94 -2.67 6.45
N ILE A 334 -3.87 -3.14 7.29
CA ILE A 334 -3.87 -4.53 7.77
C ILE A 334 -4.18 -5.54 6.66
N THR A 335 -5.04 -5.15 5.70
CA THR A 335 -5.37 -6.02 4.56
C THR A 335 -4.25 -6.13 3.53
N ARG A 336 -3.12 -5.44 3.71
CA ARG A 336 -1.89 -5.67 2.92
C ARG A 336 -1.12 -6.88 3.40
N ALA A 337 -1.33 -7.32 4.64
CA ALA A 337 -0.64 -8.48 5.21
C ALA A 337 -1.32 -9.80 4.83
N LYS A 338 -0.48 -10.83 4.57
CA LYS A 338 -0.94 -12.22 4.37
C LYS A 338 -0.85 -13.05 5.64
N ASN A 339 0.21 -12.85 6.44
CA ASN A 339 0.50 -13.69 7.61
C ASN A 339 0.71 -12.87 8.89
N ILE A 340 1.42 -11.74 8.83
CA ILE A 340 1.80 -11.00 10.02
C ILE A 340 1.46 -9.53 9.90
N VAL A 341 0.80 -9.00 10.92
CA VAL A 341 0.64 -7.57 11.16
C VAL A 341 1.39 -7.22 12.44
N SER A 342 2.32 -6.27 12.35
CA SER A 342 2.99 -5.67 13.51
C SER A 342 2.59 -4.21 13.63
N LEU A 343 1.96 -3.84 14.73
CA LEU A 343 1.52 -2.47 15.03
C LEU A 343 2.48 -1.83 16.01
N LEU A 344 3.14 -0.75 15.61
CA LEU A 344 3.95 0.12 16.45
C LEU A 344 3.31 1.51 16.44
N VAL A 345 2.48 1.80 17.44
CA VAL A 345 1.53 2.91 17.33
C VAL A 345 1.40 3.70 18.64
N ASP A 346 1.12 4.99 18.53
CA ASP A 346 0.63 5.77 19.67
C ASP A 346 -0.75 5.27 20.09
N ARG A 347 -0.97 5.14 21.41
CA ARG A 347 -2.20 4.55 21.97
C ARG A 347 -3.45 5.35 21.62
N ALA A 348 -3.39 6.68 21.73
CA ALA A 348 -4.52 7.55 21.44
C ALA A 348 -4.79 7.62 19.93
N ALA A 349 -3.74 7.71 19.13
CA ALA A 349 -3.82 7.68 17.67
C ALA A 349 -4.40 6.34 17.16
N PHE A 350 -4.03 5.23 17.79
CA PHE A 350 -4.59 3.92 17.42
C PHE A 350 -6.09 3.83 17.73
N LEU A 351 -6.50 4.28 18.93
CA LEU A 351 -7.92 4.36 19.28
C LEU A 351 -8.70 5.20 18.26
N GLN A 352 -8.17 6.35 17.88
CA GLN A 352 -8.78 7.20 16.88
C GLN A 352 -8.91 6.48 15.52
N SER A 353 -7.86 5.76 15.08
CA SER A 353 -7.90 4.99 13.84
C SER A 353 -8.97 3.89 13.83
N LEU A 354 -9.35 3.39 14.99
CA LEU A 354 -10.43 2.40 15.14
C LEU A 354 -11.82 3.02 15.17
N THR A 355 -11.97 4.26 15.65
CA THR A 355 -13.27 4.89 15.91
C THR A 355 -13.69 5.92 14.88
N GLN A 356 -12.73 6.58 14.22
CA GLN A 356 -13.03 7.63 13.26
C GLN A 356 -13.26 7.05 11.87
N ARG A 357 -14.38 7.46 11.23
CA ARG A 357 -14.68 7.15 9.83
C ARG A 357 -14.42 8.36 8.94
N THR A 358 -13.92 8.10 7.76
CA THR A 358 -13.73 9.15 6.75
C THR A 358 -15.07 9.58 6.17
N ALA A 359 -15.51 10.79 6.50
CA ALA A 359 -16.73 11.38 5.92
C ALA A 359 -16.39 12.10 4.61
N ARG A 360 -16.58 11.45 3.48
CA ARG A 360 -16.44 12.09 2.16
C ARG A 360 -17.80 12.44 1.60
N LYS A 361 -18.09 13.74 1.52
CA LYS A 361 -19.38 14.24 1.01
C LYS A 361 -19.18 14.68 -0.45
N SER A 362 -19.41 13.78 -1.41
CA SER A 362 -19.38 14.09 -2.84
C SER A 362 -20.70 14.70 -3.35
N GLY A 363 -21.80 14.50 -2.63
CA GLY A 363 -23.16 14.81 -3.10
C GLY A 363 -23.71 13.82 -4.13
N LEU A 364 -22.91 12.84 -4.58
CA LEU A 364 -23.27 11.88 -5.63
C LEU A 364 -24.49 11.05 -5.24
N VAL A 365 -24.53 10.51 -4.02
CA VAL A 365 -25.67 9.72 -3.50
C VAL A 365 -26.97 10.50 -3.57
N LYS A 366 -26.97 11.76 -3.08
CA LYS A 366 -28.15 12.62 -3.12
C LYS A 366 -28.64 12.86 -4.54
N LYS A 367 -27.71 13.16 -5.47
CA LYS A 367 -28.03 13.42 -6.86
C LYS A 367 -28.59 12.19 -7.55
N LEU A 368 -28.02 11.01 -7.32
CA LEU A 368 -28.50 9.75 -7.92
C LEU A 368 -29.87 9.36 -7.39
N ILE A 369 -30.14 9.54 -6.10
CA ILE A 369 -31.48 9.28 -5.53
C ILE A 369 -32.53 10.22 -6.14
N MET A 370 -32.20 11.49 -6.38
CA MET A 370 -33.12 12.45 -7.01
C MET A 370 -33.43 12.14 -8.48
N ILE A 371 -32.53 11.49 -9.20
CA ILE A 371 -32.72 11.12 -10.62
C ILE A 371 -33.46 9.79 -10.76
N SER A 372 -33.45 8.95 -9.71
CA SER A 372 -34.08 7.61 -9.72
C SER A 372 -35.59 7.63 -9.51
N PHE A 373 -36.23 8.80 -9.56
CA PHE A 373 -37.69 8.95 -9.48
C PHE A 373 -38.32 9.39 -10.81
#